data_c659440bde11d8128a572853d90c2b2f
#
_entry.id   c659440bde11d8128a572853d90c2b2f
#
_cell.length_a   1.000
_cell.length_b   1.000
_cell.length_c   1.000
_cell.angle_alpha   90.00
_cell.angle_beta   90.00
_cell.angle_gamma   90.00
#
_symmetry.space_group_name_H-M   'P 1'
#
loop_
_entity.id
_entity.type
_entity.pdbx_description
1 polymer ?
#
loop_
_entity_poly.entity_id
_entity_poly.type
_entity_poly.pdbx_seq_one_letter_code
_entity_poly.pdbx_strand_id
1 'polypeptide(L)'
;MLRLGYEESGESDHEHIWTHDHLKVELHKRLMPTYNRDYYSYFGEGWDLAKIQNGHRWSMTHEDAFIYDFIHFAKHYRDAEGNCRFVVDLWIHLRSYPDLDMDYIRKEMQKMGMGGFFENIMNLINAWFCDGPWDDRTERITQTLFLNDQQKRQQDNLVAKNIRIQQEKGIAKSRFWRTVFPDKEHMNWSYPKWKKVPLPFAWVLRWFALMLFRRNAIKARTGEKVITRQEMDHYRQDLEYVGLEFSDNVALPD
;
A
#
# COMPACT_ATOMS: atom_id res chain seq x y z
N MET A 1 4.94 4.81 23.07
CA MET A 1 6.18 4.39 22.41
C MET A 1 7.41 5.02 23.09
N LEU A 2 7.51 6.34 23.22
CA LEU A 2 8.69 7.00 23.85
C LEU A 2 9.03 6.49 25.26
N ARG A 3 8.01 6.25 26.12
CA ARG A 3 8.23 5.69 27.49
C ARG A 3 8.76 4.25 27.49
N LEU A 4 8.66 3.54 26.36
CA LEU A 4 9.17 2.18 26.16
C LEU A 4 10.51 2.18 25.44
N GLY A 5 11.15 3.34 25.27
CA GLY A 5 12.46 3.48 24.62
C GLY A 5 12.43 3.48 23.09
N TYR A 6 11.24 3.53 22.46
CA TYR A 6 11.14 3.62 21.00
C TYR A 6 11.35 5.05 20.52
N GLU A 7 12.06 5.18 19.41
CA GLU A 7 12.24 6.44 18.68
C GLU A 7 11.37 6.45 17.43
N GLU A 8 10.77 7.59 17.11
CA GLU A 8 10.02 7.75 15.86
C GLU A 8 11.00 7.87 14.71
N SER A 9 10.97 6.89 13.80
CA SER A 9 11.88 6.80 12.65
C SER A 9 11.22 7.22 11.34
N GLY A 10 9.91 7.37 11.30
CA GLY A 10 9.18 7.84 10.13
C GLY A 10 7.69 8.00 10.37
N GLU A 11 7.07 8.75 9.47
CA GLU A 11 5.63 8.95 9.41
C GLU A 11 5.17 8.92 7.95
N SER A 12 4.06 8.26 7.70
CA SER A 12 3.37 8.28 6.41
C SER A 12 1.92 8.75 6.57
N ASP A 13 1.20 8.81 5.49
CA ASP A 13 -0.23 9.14 5.45
C ASP A 13 -1.07 8.26 6.40
N HIS A 14 -0.74 6.99 6.55
CA HIS A 14 -1.55 6.02 7.28
C HIS A 14 -0.87 5.40 8.51
N GLU A 15 0.42 5.66 8.76
CA GLU A 15 1.16 5.02 9.85
C GLU A 15 2.23 5.92 10.47
N HIS A 16 2.56 5.65 11.74
CA HIS A 16 3.77 6.10 12.42
C HIS A 16 4.72 4.92 12.58
N ILE A 17 5.98 5.12 12.21
CA ILE A 17 7.02 4.09 12.27
C ILE A 17 7.90 4.36 13.49
N TRP A 18 8.01 3.38 14.36
CA TRP A 18 8.80 3.42 15.58
C TRP A 18 9.86 2.34 15.56
N THR A 19 11.07 2.67 16.02
CA THR A 19 12.19 1.72 16.09
C THR A 19 12.77 1.67 17.49
N HIS A 20 13.16 0.48 17.93
CA HIS A 20 13.93 0.25 19.14
C HIS A 20 14.86 -0.95 18.87
N ASP A 21 16.17 -0.73 18.92
CA ASP A 21 17.19 -1.70 18.51
C ASP A 21 16.91 -2.27 17.09
N HIS A 22 16.57 -3.55 17.01
CA HIS A 22 16.26 -4.25 15.75
C HIS A 22 14.76 -4.38 15.49
N LEU A 23 13.91 -3.85 16.40
CA LEU A 23 12.47 -3.92 16.29
C LEU A 23 11.93 -2.69 15.55
N LYS A 24 11.06 -2.92 14.58
CA LYS A 24 10.27 -1.92 13.88
C LYS A 24 8.81 -2.14 14.21
N VAL A 25 8.12 -1.10 14.65
CA VAL A 25 6.69 -1.11 14.95
C VAL A 25 6.02 -0.03 14.11
N GLU A 26 5.00 -0.43 13.36
CA GLU A 26 4.15 0.44 12.55
C GLU A 26 2.81 0.61 13.25
N LEU A 27 2.52 1.82 13.72
CA LEU A 27 1.23 2.15 14.31
C LEU A 27 0.36 2.81 13.25
N HIS A 28 -0.62 2.06 12.76
CA HIS A 28 -1.54 2.52 11.75
C HIS A 28 -2.54 3.53 12.32
N LYS A 29 -2.63 4.70 11.69
CA LYS A 29 -3.64 5.73 11.97
C LYS A 29 -4.96 5.40 11.27
N ARG A 30 -4.87 4.71 10.14
CA ARG A 30 -5.98 4.22 9.32
C ARG A 30 -5.58 2.92 8.62
N LEU A 31 -6.56 2.15 8.20
CA LEU A 31 -6.35 0.82 7.63
C LEU A 31 -5.67 0.88 6.25
N MET A 32 -6.05 1.86 5.43
CA MET A 32 -5.52 2.02 4.07
C MET A 32 -5.02 3.44 3.84
N PRO A 33 -3.94 3.62 3.07
CA PRO A 33 -3.48 4.95 2.70
C PRO A 33 -4.47 5.64 1.76
N THR A 34 -4.64 6.96 1.91
CA THR A 34 -5.59 7.75 1.13
C THR A 34 -5.28 7.81 -0.38
N TYR A 35 -4.02 7.52 -0.76
CA TYR A 35 -3.65 7.43 -2.17
C TYR A 35 -4.14 6.16 -2.87
N ASN A 36 -4.45 5.09 -2.12
CA ASN A 36 -5.14 3.89 -2.62
C ASN A 36 -6.65 4.12 -2.53
N ARG A 37 -7.17 5.00 -3.36
CA ARG A 37 -8.55 5.51 -3.29
C ARG A 37 -9.61 4.43 -3.34
N ASP A 38 -9.40 3.39 -4.17
CA ASP A 38 -10.26 2.23 -4.30
C ASP A 38 -10.45 1.52 -2.96
N TYR A 39 -9.37 1.25 -2.24
CA TYR A 39 -9.43 0.58 -0.94
C TYR A 39 -9.85 1.55 0.18
N TYR A 40 -9.32 2.78 0.14
CA TYR A 40 -9.70 3.79 1.13
C TYR A 40 -11.18 4.15 1.07
N SER A 41 -11.81 4.17 -0.12
CA SER A 41 -13.25 4.44 -0.25
C SER A 41 -14.12 3.41 0.47
N TYR A 42 -13.64 2.18 0.63
CA TYR A 42 -14.34 1.13 1.36
C TYR A 42 -14.08 1.21 2.89
N PHE A 43 -12.83 1.35 3.28
CA PHE A 43 -12.45 1.31 4.70
C PHE A 43 -12.59 2.65 5.42
N GLY A 44 -12.49 3.78 4.72
CA GLY A 44 -12.42 5.11 5.33
C GLY A 44 -11.31 5.18 6.39
N GLU A 45 -11.62 5.70 7.56
CA GLU A 45 -10.73 5.70 8.73
C GLU A 45 -10.72 4.34 9.48
N GLY A 46 -11.59 3.39 9.11
CA GLY A 46 -11.66 2.03 9.68
C GLY A 46 -12.47 1.89 10.97
N TRP A 47 -12.89 2.99 11.59
CA TRP A 47 -13.59 2.94 12.88
C TRP A 47 -15.02 2.42 12.77
N ASP A 48 -15.67 2.55 11.61
CA ASP A 48 -17.04 2.07 11.37
C ASP A 48 -17.11 0.52 11.38
N LEU A 49 -16.00 -0.15 11.08
CA LEU A 49 -15.88 -1.61 11.12
C LEU A 49 -15.47 -2.13 12.51
N ALA A 50 -15.00 -1.25 13.39
CA ALA A 50 -14.52 -1.63 14.69
C ALA A 50 -15.61 -1.48 15.76
N LYS A 51 -15.73 -2.48 16.63
CA LYS A 51 -16.67 -2.51 17.77
C LYS A 51 -15.89 -2.53 19.08
N ILE A 52 -16.39 -1.78 20.07
CA ILE A 52 -15.80 -1.77 21.40
C ILE A 52 -15.99 -3.13 22.07
N GLN A 53 -14.92 -3.72 22.56
CA GLN A 53 -14.93 -4.96 23.30
C GLN A 53 -15.00 -4.70 24.81
N ASN A 54 -14.01 -3.96 25.32
CA ASN A 54 -13.98 -3.48 26.71
C ASN A 54 -13.03 -2.29 26.83
N GLY A 55 -13.38 -1.30 27.62
CA GLY A 55 -12.55 -0.13 27.89
C GLY A 55 -12.05 0.56 26.60
N HIS A 56 -10.77 0.41 26.30
CA HIS A 56 -10.11 1.00 25.13
C HIS A 56 -9.83 -0.02 24.01
N ARG A 57 -10.30 -1.26 24.16
CA ARG A 57 -10.09 -2.31 23.17
C ARG A 57 -11.23 -2.33 22.15
N TRP A 58 -10.87 -2.17 20.89
CA TRP A 58 -11.76 -2.26 19.74
C TRP A 58 -11.33 -3.45 18.87
N SER A 59 -12.25 -4.13 18.24
CA SER A 59 -11.97 -5.19 17.28
C SER A 59 -13.01 -5.20 16.16
N MET A 60 -12.60 -5.67 15.00
CA MET A 60 -13.49 -6.02 13.90
C MET A 60 -14.16 -7.37 14.13
N THR A 61 -15.19 -7.70 13.37
CA THR A 61 -15.63 -9.09 13.21
C THR A 61 -14.51 -9.91 12.56
N HIS A 62 -14.60 -11.24 12.63
CA HIS A 62 -13.58 -12.08 11.98
C HIS A 62 -13.65 -11.97 10.45
N GLU A 63 -14.85 -11.77 9.90
CA GLU A 63 -15.07 -11.50 8.47
C GLU A 63 -14.42 -10.19 8.03
N ASP A 64 -14.68 -9.09 8.75
CA ASP A 64 -14.11 -7.77 8.41
C ASP A 64 -12.58 -7.77 8.58
N ALA A 65 -12.05 -8.47 9.57
CA ALA A 65 -10.61 -8.66 9.74
C ALA A 65 -10.02 -9.46 8.58
N PHE A 66 -10.68 -10.53 8.13
CA PHE A 66 -10.27 -11.31 6.96
C PHE A 66 -10.29 -10.45 5.68
N ILE A 67 -11.35 -9.66 5.48
CA ILE A 67 -11.46 -8.72 4.35
C ILE A 67 -10.29 -7.74 4.38
N TYR A 68 -9.97 -7.17 5.54
CA TYR A 68 -8.83 -6.28 5.69
C TYR A 68 -7.51 -6.96 5.35
N ASP A 69 -7.23 -8.14 5.90
CA ASP A 69 -6.01 -8.90 5.63
C ASP A 69 -5.87 -9.22 4.14
N PHE A 70 -6.97 -9.59 3.49
CA PHE A 70 -7.01 -9.86 2.06
C PHE A 70 -6.69 -8.61 1.22
N ILE A 71 -7.34 -7.48 1.51
CA ILE A 71 -7.11 -6.23 0.77
C ILE A 71 -5.71 -5.67 1.04
N HIS A 72 -5.19 -5.84 2.25
CA HIS A 72 -3.81 -5.50 2.57
C HIS A 72 -2.81 -6.33 1.75
N PHE A 73 -3.07 -7.63 1.62
CA PHE A 73 -2.31 -8.48 0.70
C PHE A 73 -2.42 -8.02 -0.76
N ALA A 74 -3.65 -7.77 -1.26
CA ALA A 74 -3.89 -7.31 -2.63
C ALA A 74 -3.15 -6.00 -2.93
N LYS A 75 -3.13 -5.05 -1.98
CA LYS A 75 -2.32 -3.83 -2.06
C LYS A 75 -0.84 -4.14 -2.28
N HIS A 76 -0.27 -5.01 -1.46
CA HIS A 76 1.14 -5.37 -1.57
C HIS A 76 1.44 -6.17 -2.84
N TYR A 77 0.54 -7.06 -3.26
CA TYR A 77 0.66 -7.80 -4.51
C TYR A 77 0.70 -6.83 -5.71
N ARG A 78 -0.25 -5.89 -5.75
CA ARG A 78 -0.33 -4.83 -6.78
C ARG A 78 0.90 -3.93 -6.83
N ASP A 79 1.60 -3.79 -5.73
CA ASP A 79 2.80 -2.96 -5.59
C ASP A 79 4.11 -3.72 -5.80
N ALA A 80 4.03 -5.00 -6.22
CA ALA A 80 5.16 -5.93 -6.32
C ALA A 80 5.91 -6.13 -4.98
N GLU A 81 5.23 -5.93 -3.85
CA GLU A 81 5.75 -6.12 -2.49
C GLU A 81 5.17 -7.38 -1.82
N GLY A 82 4.22 -8.07 -2.49
CA GLY A 82 3.61 -9.30 -2.01
C GLY A 82 4.62 -10.45 -1.88
N ASN A 83 4.40 -11.32 -0.89
CA ASN A 83 5.17 -12.54 -0.70
C ASN A 83 4.27 -13.67 -0.17
N CYS A 84 4.79 -14.89 -0.12
CA CYS A 84 4.03 -16.08 0.27
C CYS A 84 3.45 -16.02 1.69
N ARG A 85 4.04 -15.23 2.61
CA ARG A 85 3.57 -15.10 3.99
C ARG A 85 2.12 -14.61 4.04
N PHE A 86 1.72 -13.67 3.19
CA PHE A 86 0.34 -13.18 3.17
C PHE A 86 -0.67 -14.30 2.90
N VAL A 87 -0.35 -15.21 1.96
CA VAL A 87 -1.21 -16.36 1.66
C VAL A 87 -1.29 -17.32 2.85
N VAL A 88 -0.16 -17.54 3.54
CA VAL A 88 -0.13 -18.34 4.78
C VAL A 88 -0.99 -17.70 5.88
N ASP A 89 -0.89 -16.39 6.07
CA ASP A 89 -1.67 -15.65 7.07
C ASP A 89 -3.19 -15.78 6.78
N LEU A 90 -3.61 -15.64 5.52
CA LEU A 90 -5.00 -15.87 5.10
C LEU A 90 -5.46 -17.30 5.35
N TRP A 91 -4.64 -18.29 5.02
CA TRP A 91 -4.96 -19.70 5.29
C TRP A 91 -5.10 -19.99 6.79
N ILE A 92 -4.21 -19.44 7.63
CA ILE A 92 -4.31 -19.56 9.09
C ILE A 92 -5.60 -18.91 9.60
N HIS A 93 -5.99 -17.75 9.07
CA HIS A 93 -7.22 -17.09 9.44
C HIS A 93 -8.45 -17.96 9.14
N LEU A 94 -8.55 -18.51 7.93
CA LEU A 94 -9.62 -19.44 7.53
C LEU A 94 -9.68 -20.68 8.41
N ARG A 95 -8.53 -21.23 8.81
CA ARG A 95 -8.47 -22.38 9.71
C ARG A 95 -8.84 -22.06 11.15
N SER A 96 -8.51 -20.87 11.61
CA SER A 96 -8.80 -20.42 12.98
C SER A 96 -10.27 -20.08 13.17
N TYR A 97 -10.97 -19.71 12.11
CA TYR A 97 -12.37 -19.32 12.11
C TYR A 97 -13.14 -20.07 11.02
N PRO A 98 -13.45 -21.37 11.22
CA PRO A 98 -14.09 -22.20 10.19
C PRO A 98 -15.53 -21.80 9.87
N ASP A 99 -16.18 -21.03 10.76
CA ASP A 99 -17.57 -20.60 10.62
C ASP A 99 -17.73 -19.18 10.02
N LEU A 100 -16.68 -18.68 9.32
CA LEU A 100 -16.75 -17.39 8.62
C LEU A 100 -17.90 -17.39 7.61
N ASP A 101 -18.65 -16.29 7.57
CA ASP A 101 -19.65 -16.04 6.52
C ASP A 101 -18.96 -15.71 5.19
N MET A 102 -18.63 -16.77 4.44
CA MET A 102 -17.94 -16.65 3.14
C MET A 102 -18.82 -15.97 2.08
N ASP A 103 -20.15 -16.01 2.21
CA ASP A 103 -21.04 -15.33 1.26
C ASP A 103 -21.00 -13.81 1.50
N TYR A 104 -20.95 -13.40 2.77
CA TYR A 104 -20.69 -11.99 3.13
C TYR A 104 -19.36 -11.53 2.58
N ILE A 105 -18.28 -12.28 2.83
CA ILE A 105 -16.92 -11.93 2.36
C ILE A 105 -16.90 -11.80 0.83
N ARG A 106 -17.45 -12.77 0.08
CA ARG A 106 -17.52 -12.70 -1.39
C ARG A 106 -18.28 -11.48 -1.88
N LYS A 107 -19.39 -11.16 -1.25
CA LYS A 107 -20.21 -9.98 -1.59
C LYS A 107 -19.43 -8.68 -1.39
N GLU A 108 -18.68 -8.56 -0.30
CA GLU A 108 -17.85 -7.38 -0.05
C GLU A 108 -16.67 -7.30 -1.04
N MET A 109 -16.03 -8.42 -1.36
CA MET A 109 -14.99 -8.48 -2.40
C MET A 109 -15.52 -8.06 -3.78
N GLN A 110 -16.75 -8.46 -4.13
CA GLN A 110 -17.38 -8.03 -5.39
C GLN A 110 -17.66 -6.53 -5.42
N LYS A 111 -18.12 -5.93 -4.32
CA LYS A 111 -18.34 -4.48 -4.21
C LYS A 111 -17.06 -3.67 -4.47
N MET A 112 -15.92 -4.21 -4.07
CA MET A 112 -14.61 -3.60 -4.27
C MET A 112 -13.97 -3.93 -5.62
N GLY A 113 -14.65 -4.68 -6.51
CA GLY A 113 -14.08 -5.15 -7.77
C GLY A 113 -12.99 -6.21 -7.61
N MET A 114 -12.92 -6.86 -6.44
CA MET A 114 -11.86 -7.82 -6.10
C MET A 114 -12.28 -9.29 -6.25
N GLY A 115 -13.51 -9.55 -6.70
CA GLY A 115 -14.07 -10.91 -6.76
C GLY A 115 -13.21 -11.89 -7.55
N GLY A 116 -12.68 -11.48 -8.71
CA GLY A 116 -11.81 -12.34 -9.54
C GLY A 116 -10.51 -12.71 -8.85
N PHE A 117 -9.83 -11.71 -8.27
CA PHE A 117 -8.58 -11.94 -7.53
C PHE A 117 -8.83 -12.79 -6.28
N PHE A 118 -9.94 -12.53 -5.57
CA PHE A 118 -10.34 -13.30 -4.40
C PHE A 118 -10.48 -14.79 -4.72
N GLU A 119 -11.25 -15.16 -5.73
CA GLU A 119 -11.42 -16.58 -6.09
C GLU A 119 -10.10 -17.23 -6.53
N ASN A 120 -9.23 -16.50 -7.23
CA ASN A 120 -7.91 -17.02 -7.62
C ASN A 120 -7.01 -17.26 -6.39
N ILE A 121 -7.06 -16.41 -5.37
CA ILE A 121 -6.31 -16.63 -4.12
C ILE A 121 -6.92 -17.76 -3.28
N MET A 122 -8.25 -17.91 -3.26
CA MET A 122 -8.89 -19.06 -2.62
C MET A 122 -8.50 -20.38 -3.29
N ASN A 123 -8.42 -20.40 -4.63
CA ASN A 123 -7.92 -21.56 -5.39
C ASN A 123 -6.44 -21.83 -5.09
N LEU A 124 -5.61 -20.79 -4.99
CA LEU A 124 -4.22 -20.89 -4.60
C LEU A 124 -4.06 -21.51 -3.20
N ILE A 125 -4.82 -21.03 -2.22
CA ILE A 125 -4.83 -21.58 -0.86
C ILE A 125 -5.21 -23.06 -0.89
N ASN A 126 -6.25 -23.41 -1.66
CA ASN A 126 -6.67 -24.79 -1.81
C ASN A 126 -5.59 -25.67 -2.45
N ALA A 127 -4.92 -25.18 -3.50
CA ALA A 127 -3.83 -25.89 -4.16
C ALA A 127 -2.60 -26.07 -3.25
N TRP A 128 -2.26 -25.06 -2.44
CA TRP A 128 -1.07 -25.13 -1.58
C TRP A 128 -1.27 -26.00 -0.33
N PHE A 129 -2.48 -26.01 0.25
CA PHE A 129 -2.69 -26.52 1.60
C PHE A 129 -3.77 -27.63 1.70
N CYS A 130 -4.53 -27.87 0.61
CA CYS A 130 -5.68 -28.78 0.64
C CYS A 130 -5.77 -29.71 -0.56
N ASP A 131 -4.65 -29.97 -1.26
CA ASP A 131 -4.57 -30.86 -2.43
C ASP A 131 -5.53 -30.47 -3.59
N GLY A 132 -5.84 -29.17 -3.69
CA GLY A 132 -6.67 -28.64 -4.77
C GLY A 132 -5.98 -28.64 -6.13
N PRO A 133 -6.71 -28.37 -7.22
CA PRO A 133 -6.16 -28.36 -8.58
C PRO A 133 -5.13 -27.24 -8.75
N TRP A 134 -4.09 -27.53 -9.51
CA TRP A 134 -3.05 -26.57 -9.88
C TRP A 134 -3.27 -26.12 -11.33
N ASP A 135 -3.58 -24.84 -11.53
CA ASP A 135 -3.81 -24.25 -12.84
C ASP A 135 -2.76 -23.17 -13.18
N ASP A 136 -2.85 -22.60 -14.38
CA ASP A 136 -1.90 -21.60 -14.88
C ASP A 136 -1.91 -20.30 -14.02
N ARG A 137 -3.07 -19.92 -13.45
CA ARG A 137 -3.17 -18.75 -12.56
C ARG A 137 -2.51 -19.02 -11.22
N THR A 138 -2.74 -20.20 -10.66
CA THR A 138 -2.08 -20.68 -9.43
C THR A 138 -0.56 -20.66 -9.61
N GLU A 139 -0.06 -21.21 -10.74
CA GLU A 139 1.36 -21.18 -11.10
C GLU A 139 1.88 -19.74 -11.20
N ARG A 140 1.18 -18.87 -11.94
CA ARG A 140 1.60 -17.47 -12.14
C ARG A 140 1.68 -16.70 -10.82
N ILE A 141 0.67 -16.83 -9.96
CA ILE A 141 0.65 -16.17 -8.64
C ILE A 141 1.78 -16.73 -7.78
N THR A 142 1.97 -18.05 -7.76
CA THR A 142 3.06 -18.69 -7.00
C THR A 142 4.42 -18.16 -7.44
N GLN A 143 4.71 -18.12 -8.73
CA GLN A 143 5.96 -17.58 -9.25
C GLN A 143 6.18 -16.12 -8.83
N THR A 144 5.13 -15.30 -8.88
CA THR A 144 5.20 -13.89 -8.45
C THR A 144 5.53 -13.76 -6.97
N LEU A 145 4.90 -14.57 -6.11
CA LEU A 145 5.09 -14.52 -4.66
C LEU A 145 6.46 -15.05 -4.21
N PHE A 146 7.03 -16.02 -4.93
CA PHE A 146 8.36 -16.57 -4.67
C PHE A 146 9.49 -15.94 -5.48
N LEU A 147 9.22 -14.88 -6.24
CA LEU A 147 10.23 -14.20 -7.03
C LEU A 147 11.35 -13.66 -6.14
N ASN A 148 12.57 -14.22 -6.28
CA ASN A 148 13.76 -13.80 -5.53
C ASN A 148 14.59 -12.71 -6.22
N ASP A 149 14.18 -12.26 -7.41
CA ASP A 149 14.89 -11.21 -8.15
C ASP A 149 14.53 -9.83 -7.59
N GLN A 150 15.41 -9.29 -6.75
CA GLN A 150 15.25 -7.96 -6.17
C GLN A 150 15.22 -6.85 -7.24
N GLN A 151 15.96 -6.99 -8.33
CA GLN A 151 15.98 -5.97 -9.38
C GLN A 151 14.63 -5.94 -10.12
N LYS A 152 14.08 -7.10 -10.44
CA LYS A 152 12.75 -7.19 -11.05
C LYS A 152 11.67 -6.65 -10.11
N ARG A 153 11.68 -7.04 -8.81
CA ARG A 153 10.73 -6.49 -7.83
C ARG A 153 10.79 -4.97 -7.71
N GLN A 154 12.00 -4.40 -7.69
CA GLN A 154 12.19 -2.94 -7.65
C GLN A 154 11.68 -2.27 -8.93
N GLN A 155 11.90 -2.89 -10.10
CA GLN A 155 11.39 -2.38 -11.37
C GLN A 155 9.86 -2.43 -11.39
N ASP A 156 9.25 -3.55 -11.04
CA ASP A 156 7.79 -3.73 -11.01
C ASP A 156 7.14 -2.76 -9.99
N ASN A 157 7.76 -2.53 -8.84
CA ASN A 157 7.30 -1.52 -7.87
C ASN A 157 7.37 -0.09 -8.45
N LEU A 158 8.41 0.24 -9.19
CA LEU A 158 8.50 1.53 -9.89
C LEU A 158 7.43 1.66 -10.97
N VAL A 159 7.13 0.59 -11.71
CA VAL A 159 6.05 0.55 -12.69
C VAL A 159 4.70 0.78 -12.02
N ALA A 160 4.39 0.06 -10.93
CA ALA A 160 3.16 0.22 -10.16
C ALA A 160 2.99 1.65 -9.62
N LYS A 161 4.07 2.25 -9.09
CA LYS A 161 4.08 3.66 -8.64
C LYS A 161 3.80 4.63 -9.79
N ASN A 162 4.36 4.39 -10.97
CA ASN A 162 4.12 5.23 -12.15
C ASN A 162 2.68 5.12 -12.66
N ILE A 163 2.08 3.92 -12.65
CA ILE A 163 0.67 3.72 -12.98
C ILE A 163 -0.20 4.57 -12.04
N ARG A 164 0.00 4.49 -10.72
CA ARG A 164 -0.74 5.31 -9.74
C ARG A 164 -0.56 6.81 -9.96
N ILE A 165 0.66 7.26 -10.24
CA ILE A 165 0.93 8.67 -10.55
C ILE A 165 0.19 9.11 -11.82
N GLN A 166 0.03 8.25 -12.83
CA GLN A 166 -0.73 8.57 -14.02
C GLN A 166 -2.23 8.66 -13.75
N GLN A 167 -2.78 7.76 -12.92
CA GLN A 167 -4.17 7.82 -12.47
C GLN A 167 -4.48 9.10 -11.69
N GLU A 168 -3.50 9.58 -10.91
CA GLU A 168 -3.59 10.85 -10.18
C GLU A 168 -3.36 12.09 -11.07
N LYS A 169 -3.00 11.96 -12.36
CA LYS A 169 -2.60 13.11 -13.22
C LYS A 169 -3.70 14.11 -13.51
N GLY A 170 -4.98 13.79 -13.31
CA GLY A 170 -6.01 14.83 -13.19
C GLY A 170 -5.74 15.79 -12.01
N ILE A 171 -4.97 15.35 -11.01
CA ILE A 171 -4.56 16.06 -9.79
C ILE A 171 -3.09 16.53 -9.87
N ALA A 172 -2.34 16.14 -10.90
CA ALA A 172 -0.88 16.33 -11.04
C ALA A 172 -0.43 17.80 -11.05
N LYS A 173 -1.29 18.72 -11.48
CA LYS A 173 -1.01 20.16 -11.36
C LYS A 173 -0.83 20.58 -9.91
N SER A 174 -1.63 20.01 -9.02
CA SER A 174 -1.55 20.23 -7.57
C SER A 174 -0.30 19.58 -6.95
N ARG A 175 0.10 18.38 -7.40
CA ARG A 175 1.24 17.64 -6.83
C ARG A 175 2.59 18.25 -7.24
N PHE A 176 2.74 18.70 -8.49
CA PHE A 176 3.93 19.46 -8.94
C PHE A 176 4.13 20.69 -8.05
N TRP A 177 3.08 21.49 -7.85
CA TRP A 177 3.16 22.68 -7.02
C TRP A 177 3.43 22.36 -5.56
N ARG A 178 2.87 21.26 -5.00
CA ARG A 178 3.21 20.79 -3.65
C ARG A 178 4.66 20.31 -3.51
N THR A 179 5.22 19.73 -4.58
CA THR A 179 6.65 19.32 -4.58
C THR A 179 7.55 20.54 -4.68
N VAL A 180 7.19 21.53 -5.48
CA VAL A 180 7.95 22.77 -5.65
C VAL A 180 7.78 23.68 -4.45
N PHE A 181 6.56 23.81 -3.94
CA PHE A 181 6.17 24.66 -2.82
C PHE A 181 5.43 23.85 -1.74
N PRO A 182 6.12 22.97 -1.00
CA PRO A 182 5.50 22.18 0.03
C PRO A 182 4.88 23.06 1.11
N ASP A 183 3.82 22.54 1.74
CA ASP A 183 3.14 23.21 2.83
C ASP A 183 4.02 23.36 4.09
N LYS A 184 3.51 24.11 5.06
CA LYS A 184 4.24 24.41 6.29
C LYS A 184 4.51 23.16 7.13
N GLU A 185 3.61 22.19 7.12
CA GLU A 185 3.76 20.94 7.87
C GLU A 185 4.89 20.10 7.29
N HIS A 186 4.89 19.90 5.98
CA HIS A 186 5.97 19.21 5.27
C HIS A 186 7.33 19.90 5.45
N MET A 187 7.36 21.25 5.39
CA MET A 187 8.58 22.02 5.62
C MET A 187 9.09 21.88 7.06
N ASN A 188 8.20 21.93 8.04
CA ASN A 188 8.56 21.76 9.44
C ASN A 188 9.09 20.35 9.75
N TRP A 189 8.54 19.33 9.09
CA TRP A 189 8.98 17.96 9.24
C TRP A 189 10.33 17.71 8.55
N SER A 190 10.47 18.14 7.28
CA SER A 190 11.70 17.90 6.49
C SER A 190 12.87 18.78 6.94
N TYR A 191 12.58 19.95 7.50
CA TYR A 191 13.58 20.95 7.89
C TYR A 191 13.24 21.58 9.26
N PRO A 192 13.36 20.82 10.36
CA PRO A 192 12.95 21.27 11.70
C PRO A 192 13.62 22.58 12.16
N LYS A 193 14.86 22.80 11.69
CA LYS A 193 15.63 24.02 11.99
C LYS A 193 15.02 25.29 11.38
N TRP A 194 14.17 25.17 10.37
CA TRP A 194 13.54 26.29 9.66
C TRP A 194 12.10 26.56 10.08
N LYS A 195 11.63 25.90 11.13
CA LYS A 195 10.25 25.99 11.65
C LYS A 195 9.78 27.44 11.91
N LYS A 196 10.73 28.35 12.27
CA LYS A 196 10.45 29.78 12.52
C LYS A 196 10.62 30.67 11.29
N VAL A 197 11.10 30.13 10.16
CA VAL A 197 11.32 30.88 8.92
C VAL A 197 9.98 31.03 8.20
N PRO A 198 9.61 32.25 7.71
CA PRO A 198 8.42 32.40 6.87
C PRO A 198 8.47 31.50 5.63
N LEU A 199 7.34 30.90 5.28
CA LEU A 199 7.25 29.83 4.30
C LEU A 199 7.92 30.16 2.93
N PRO A 200 7.75 31.37 2.34
CA PRO A 200 8.42 31.71 1.08
C PRO A 200 9.96 31.68 1.17
N PHE A 201 10.51 32.16 2.27
CA PHE A 201 11.97 32.14 2.49
C PHE A 201 12.47 30.72 2.76
N ALA A 202 11.68 29.90 3.47
CA ALA A 202 11.99 28.48 3.68
C ALA A 202 12.03 27.71 2.34
N TRP A 203 11.17 28.01 1.38
CA TRP A 203 11.23 27.44 0.04
C TRP A 203 12.52 27.80 -0.71
N VAL A 204 12.91 29.07 -0.67
CA VAL A 204 14.18 29.53 -1.29
C VAL A 204 15.37 28.82 -0.67
N LEU A 205 15.46 28.76 0.66
CA LEU A 205 16.53 28.03 1.36
C LEU A 205 16.55 26.56 1.01
N ARG A 206 15.38 25.92 0.90
CA ARG A 206 15.24 24.53 0.46
C ARG A 206 15.79 24.32 -0.95
N TRP A 207 15.47 25.20 -1.89
CA TRP A 207 15.98 25.11 -3.25
C TRP A 207 17.50 25.26 -3.32
N PHE A 208 18.06 26.22 -2.56
CA PHE A 208 19.51 26.34 -2.44
C PHE A 208 20.14 25.10 -1.80
N ALA A 209 19.56 24.57 -0.75
CA ALA A 209 20.05 23.33 -0.11
C ALA A 209 19.99 22.13 -1.08
N LEU A 210 18.91 22.00 -1.85
CA LEU A 210 18.80 20.96 -2.88
C LEU A 210 19.85 21.10 -3.99
N MET A 211 20.12 22.33 -4.44
CA MET A 211 21.15 22.57 -5.46
C MET A 211 22.57 22.29 -4.96
N LEU A 212 22.87 22.66 -3.70
CA LEU A 212 24.23 22.53 -3.16
C LEU A 212 24.52 21.12 -2.63
N PHE A 213 23.59 20.51 -1.91
CA PHE A 213 23.85 19.28 -1.16
C PHE A 213 23.25 18.00 -1.76
N ARG A 214 22.34 18.12 -2.73
CA ARG A 214 21.69 16.97 -3.38
C ARG A 214 21.94 16.84 -4.88
N ARG A 215 23.02 17.42 -5.40
CA ARG A 215 23.43 17.19 -6.81
C ARG A 215 23.54 15.69 -7.13
N ASN A 216 24.02 14.88 -6.19
CA ASN A 216 24.12 13.43 -6.38
C ASN A 216 22.75 12.72 -6.26
N ALA A 217 21.84 13.20 -5.43
CA ALA A 217 20.49 12.68 -5.35
C ALA A 217 19.61 13.06 -6.56
N ILE A 218 19.87 14.23 -7.15
CA ILE A 218 19.24 14.63 -8.43
C ILE A 218 19.82 13.79 -9.56
N LYS A 219 21.13 13.55 -9.60
CA LYS A 219 21.77 12.65 -10.58
C LYS A 219 21.30 11.20 -10.42
N ALA A 220 21.08 10.70 -9.20
CA ALA A 220 20.51 9.38 -8.96
C ALA A 220 19.06 9.29 -9.47
N ARG A 221 18.25 10.37 -9.29
CA ARG A 221 16.87 10.44 -9.80
C ARG A 221 16.78 10.65 -11.32
N THR A 222 17.75 11.34 -11.94
CA THR A 222 17.82 11.46 -13.41
C THR A 222 18.40 10.19 -14.05
N GLY A 223 19.01 9.30 -13.29
CA GLY A 223 19.38 7.94 -13.70
C GLY A 223 18.29 6.90 -13.45
N GLU A 224 17.14 7.27 -12.86
CA GLU A 224 15.99 6.37 -12.76
C GLU A 224 15.53 6.02 -14.17
N LYS A 225 15.51 4.71 -14.46
CA LYS A 225 15.02 4.16 -15.73
C LYS A 225 13.65 4.77 -16.03
N VAL A 226 13.52 5.42 -17.16
CA VAL A 226 12.24 5.97 -17.63
C VAL A 226 11.31 4.80 -17.89
N ILE A 227 10.28 4.65 -17.07
CA ILE A 227 9.25 3.61 -17.25
C ILE A 227 8.45 3.95 -18.50
N THR A 228 8.45 3.02 -19.45
CA THR A 228 7.74 3.16 -20.71
C THR A 228 6.26 2.86 -20.56
N ARG A 229 5.44 3.37 -21.48
CA ARG A 229 4.02 3.04 -21.53
C ARG A 229 3.81 1.54 -21.74
N GLN A 230 4.63 0.90 -22.56
CA GLN A 230 4.56 -0.53 -22.82
C GLN A 230 4.83 -1.38 -21.56
N GLU A 231 5.79 -0.99 -20.71
CA GLU A 231 6.04 -1.66 -19.42
C GLU A 231 4.84 -1.54 -18.48
N MET A 232 4.19 -0.36 -18.44
CA MET A 232 2.97 -0.17 -17.64
C MET A 232 1.79 -0.97 -18.14
N ASP A 233 1.58 -1.03 -19.47
CA ASP A 233 0.49 -1.79 -20.07
C ASP A 233 0.70 -3.30 -19.87
N HIS A 234 1.94 -3.78 -19.98
CA HIS A 234 2.28 -5.18 -19.69
C HIS A 234 2.01 -5.54 -18.22
N TYR A 235 2.43 -4.67 -17.30
CA TYR A 235 2.19 -4.88 -15.87
C TYR A 235 0.70 -4.90 -15.52
N ARG A 236 -0.11 -4.04 -16.15
CA ARG A 236 -1.57 -4.05 -16.00
C ARG A 236 -2.17 -5.37 -16.49
N GLN A 237 -1.76 -5.86 -17.66
CA GLN A 237 -2.22 -7.14 -18.21
C GLN A 237 -1.86 -8.31 -17.28
N ASP A 238 -0.67 -8.31 -16.68
CA ASP A 238 -0.26 -9.33 -15.72
C ASP A 238 -1.16 -9.31 -14.46
N LEU A 239 -1.54 -8.14 -13.97
CA LEU A 239 -2.47 -8.02 -12.85
C LEU A 239 -3.90 -8.43 -13.24
N GLU A 240 -4.40 -7.95 -14.38
CA GLU A 240 -5.74 -8.33 -14.91
C GLU A 240 -5.86 -9.84 -15.08
N TYR A 241 -4.80 -10.51 -15.54
CA TYR A 241 -4.78 -11.96 -15.70
C TYR A 241 -5.06 -12.72 -14.39
N VAL A 242 -4.59 -12.19 -13.28
CA VAL A 242 -4.86 -12.76 -11.94
C VAL A 242 -6.11 -12.18 -11.28
N GLY A 243 -6.85 -11.32 -11.98
CA GLY A 243 -8.10 -10.72 -11.51
C GLY A 243 -7.93 -9.51 -10.60
N LEU A 244 -6.76 -8.85 -10.65
CA LEU A 244 -6.45 -7.66 -9.87
C LEU A 244 -6.24 -6.46 -10.80
N GLU A 245 -6.97 -5.38 -10.55
CA GLU A 245 -6.92 -4.18 -11.39
C GLU A 245 -6.54 -2.94 -10.57
N PHE A 246 -6.04 -1.91 -11.28
CA PHE A 246 -6.00 -0.56 -10.76
C PHE A 246 -7.35 0.11 -11.07
N SER A 247 -8.13 0.42 -10.06
CA SER A 247 -9.39 1.13 -10.26
C SER A 247 -9.13 2.60 -10.60
N ASP A 248 -9.55 3.03 -11.80
CA ASP A 248 -9.27 4.37 -12.32
C ASP A 248 -10.27 5.45 -11.88
N ASN A 249 -11.45 5.08 -11.34
CA ASN A 249 -12.60 5.97 -11.23
C ASN A 249 -13.32 5.98 -9.87
N VAL A 250 -12.60 5.84 -8.77
CA VAL A 250 -13.24 5.92 -7.44
C VAL A 250 -13.25 7.36 -6.95
N ALA A 251 -14.43 7.95 -6.82
CA ALA A 251 -14.62 9.21 -6.10
C ALA A 251 -14.28 9.00 -4.62
N LEU A 252 -13.56 9.95 -4.02
CA LEU A 252 -13.38 9.93 -2.56
C LEU A 252 -14.74 10.23 -1.92
N PRO A 253 -15.10 9.56 -0.81
CA PRO A 253 -16.22 10.01 0.01
C PRO A 253 -15.93 11.43 0.51
N ASP A 254 -16.98 12.26 0.53
CA ASP A 254 -16.95 13.64 1.02
C ASP A 254 -16.58 13.72 2.51
#